data_4227e042a7ec834f8742783eb910b43b
#
_entry.id   4227e042a7ec834f8742783eb910b43b
#
_cell.length_a   1.000
_cell.length_b   1.000
_cell.length_c   1.000
_cell.angle_alpha   90.00
_cell.angle_beta   90.00
_cell.angle_gamma   90.00
#
_symmetry.space_group_name_H-M   'P 1'
#
loop_
_entity.id
_entity.type
_entity.pdbx_description
1 polymer ?
#
loop_
_entity_poly.entity_id
_entity_poly.type
_entity_poly.pdbx_seq_one_letter_code
_entity_poly.pdbx_strand_id
1 'polypeptide(L)'
;MKKRLLLVPFASMLLSSCSWLSFCGGWIVSRDGSVTYSARYNIVNKASDDYTIDGEEALGIYCLEGFSELPYVDLGDFIFSFSGYFETQNISVESNADSTVWRLTYGRDHSVTFDCNENTISAASYLEFYWFPVGAASTNHSEHLQRTNDYYFRDSTFKVDLDEYGLSLEHETGHCFVPLFVMNTLFCSLCGVNIYFNWVNVYFTVGEIRNFPEYYECPIQGSNFQDDEMREAAVGSLCFTFDILYGLKEEKGYTHFIDYLDEATLDKLYSSKPSDNYAAYKDIVYKQLDELHTRIDLPSCYCPITSASVSTNDYGDFYSEFYERRGIQRELRDDSLTSTEEVRFEEDMAIITLDSFSVGTIAQIYDQDGNVKEDAWQYDSYHYMHRCMERIEDHGGINKVVLDLSLNGGGSLAAMERVAGFLTDEKIPCASYDTLDNEYTIDSYVVDIDGDDDYEDHDSYDNYDWYLLTGINTFSAANLMSSTFKDMNLGKIIGKKSGGGTCSILSLVLADGTGITISSTYTMRHVEEKENGDKDFISIEHGIEPDIDFAYESFYDSAALLNVINSSSIA
;
A
#
# COMPACT_ATOMS: atom_id res chain seq x y z
N MET A 1 -20.50 -41.66 -31.53
CA MET A 1 -20.34 -42.77 -30.57
C MET A 1 -20.55 -42.18 -29.20
N LYS A 2 -21.57 -42.63 -28.49
CA LYS A 2 -21.93 -42.08 -27.16
C LYS A 2 -20.90 -42.57 -26.13
N LYS A 3 -20.11 -41.70 -25.53
CA LYS A 3 -19.33 -42.02 -24.34
C LYS A 3 -20.30 -42.03 -23.13
N ARG A 4 -20.42 -43.20 -22.51
CA ARG A 4 -21.19 -43.40 -21.27
C ARG A 4 -20.45 -42.74 -20.14
N LEU A 5 -21.12 -41.83 -19.44
CA LEU A 5 -20.72 -41.40 -18.08
C LEU A 5 -20.78 -42.66 -17.16
N LEU A 6 -19.66 -43.05 -16.61
CA LEU A 6 -19.60 -43.93 -15.45
C LEU A 6 -19.63 -43.02 -14.21
N LEU A 7 -20.81 -42.95 -13.61
CA LEU A 7 -20.98 -42.50 -12.23
C LEU A 7 -20.38 -43.57 -11.32
N VAL A 8 -19.21 -43.32 -10.76
CA VAL A 8 -18.60 -44.16 -9.73
C VAL A 8 -19.13 -43.70 -8.38
N PRO A 9 -19.63 -44.61 -7.51
CA PRO A 9 -20.17 -44.24 -6.21
C PRO A 9 -19.04 -44.11 -5.17
N PHE A 10 -18.17 -43.10 -5.35
CA PHE A 10 -17.18 -42.70 -4.35
C PHE A 10 -17.62 -41.45 -3.57
N ALA A 11 -18.82 -40.95 -3.85
CA ALA A 11 -19.34 -39.71 -3.27
C ALA A 11 -19.75 -39.81 -1.78
N SER A 12 -19.69 -40.98 -1.16
CA SER A 12 -20.25 -41.13 0.18
C SER A 12 -19.26 -41.02 1.35
N MET A 13 -17.94 -40.89 1.08
CA MET A 13 -16.94 -40.66 2.13
C MET A 13 -16.31 -39.25 2.10
N LEU A 14 -16.28 -38.57 0.95
CA LEU A 14 -15.83 -37.18 0.82
C LEU A 14 -16.93 -36.15 1.14
N LEU A 15 -18.18 -36.56 1.25
CA LEU A 15 -19.33 -35.68 1.50
C LEU A 15 -19.45 -35.14 2.93
N SER A 16 -18.63 -35.60 3.87
CA SER A 16 -18.69 -35.07 5.24
C SER A 16 -17.87 -33.78 5.41
N SER A 17 -16.83 -33.57 4.63
CA SER A 17 -16.01 -32.35 4.62
C SER A 17 -16.34 -31.37 3.49
N CYS A 18 -16.94 -31.83 2.39
CA CYS A 18 -17.26 -31.03 1.19
C CYS A 18 -18.76 -30.84 0.92
N SER A 19 -19.63 -31.00 1.90
CA SER A 19 -21.10 -30.94 1.69
C SER A 19 -21.63 -29.59 1.21
N TRP A 20 -20.86 -28.53 1.31
CA TRP A 20 -21.19 -27.17 0.86
C TRP A 20 -20.61 -26.81 -0.52
N LEU A 21 -19.57 -27.52 -1.01
CA LEU A 21 -19.03 -27.31 -2.35
C LEU A 21 -20.05 -27.63 -3.47
N SER A 22 -21.03 -28.49 -3.20
CA SER A 22 -22.12 -28.81 -4.14
C SER A 22 -23.12 -27.66 -4.37
N PHE A 23 -23.08 -26.59 -3.57
CA PHE A 23 -23.96 -25.43 -3.72
C PHE A 23 -23.41 -24.38 -4.72
N CYS A 24 -22.12 -24.42 -5.04
CA CYS A 24 -21.46 -23.36 -5.83
C CYS A 24 -21.51 -23.57 -7.34
N GLY A 25 -22.24 -24.57 -7.85
CA GLY A 25 -22.44 -24.79 -9.31
C GLY A 25 -21.18 -25.26 -10.08
N GLY A 26 -20.09 -25.58 -9.39
CA GLY A 26 -18.85 -26.05 -10.00
C GLY A 26 -18.93 -27.50 -10.51
N TRP A 27 -18.17 -27.80 -11.57
CA TRP A 27 -18.02 -29.14 -12.08
C TRP A 27 -16.87 -29.85 -11.37
N ILE A 28 -17.17 -30.94 -10.64
CA ILE A 28 -16.13 -31.79 -10.08
C ILE A 28 -15.49 -32.58 -11.23
N VAL A 29 -14.25 -32.33 -11.50
CA VAL A 29 -13.44 -33.10 -12.45
C VAL A 29 -12.43 -33.91 -11.65
N SER A 30 -12.66 -35.21 -11.50
CA SER A 30 -11.62 -36.13 -11.02
C SER A 30 -10.56 -36.24 -12.11
N ARG A 31 -9.37 -35.75 -11.87
CA ARG A 31 -8.18 -35.98 -12.68
C ARG A 31 -7.25 -36.97 -11.98
N ASP A 32 -6.51 -37.76 -12.76
CA ASP A 32 -5.40 -38.55 -12.22
C ASP A 32 -4.26 -37.57 -11.93
N GLY A 33 -4.15 -37.09 -10.68
CA GLY A 33 -3.15 -36.10 -10.28
C GLY A 33 -3.45 -35.50 -8.90
N SER A 34 -2.73 -34.44 -8.54
CA SER A 34 -2.86 -33.73 -7.26
C SER A 34 -4.18 -32.96 -7.11
N VAL A 35 -4.86 -32.65 -8.21
CA VAL A 35 -6.10 -31.86 -8.20
C VAL A 35 -7.28 -32.70 -7.72
N THR A 36 -7.84 -32.33 -6.57
CA THR A 36 -9.02 -32.97 -5.95
C THR A 36 -10.33 -32.29 -6.34
N TYR A 37 -10.28 -30.98 -6.62
CA TYR A 37 -11.44 -30.19 -7.02
C TYR A 37 -11.02 -29.11 -8.01
N SER A 38 -11.86 -28.79 -8.98
CA SER A 38 -11.70 -27.62 -9.83
C SER A 38 -13.07 -27.06 -10.25
N ALA A 39 -13.19 -25.73 -10.24
CA ALA A 39 -14.33 -25.02 -10.77
C ALA A 39 -13.90 -23.68 -11.38
N ARG A 40 -14.73 -23.12 -12.27
CA ARG A 40 -14.55 -21.75 -12.75
C ARG A 40 -15.52 -20.82 -12.05
N TYR A 41 -15.01 -19.72 -11.55
CA TYR A 41 -15.76 -18.69 -10.82
C TYR A 41 -15.76 -17.40 -11.61
N ASN A 42 -16.90 -16.72 -11.68
CA ASN A 42 -17.04 -15.48 -12.42
C ASN A 42 -16.09 -14.41 -11.86
N ILE A 43 -15.43 -13.71 -12.75
CA ILE A 43 -14.62 -12.53 -12.43
C ILE A 43 -15.55 -11.30 -12.38
N VAL A 44 -15.56 -10.62 -11.25
CA VAL A 44 -16.30 -9.38 -11.03
C VAL A 44 -15.29 -8.24 -10.94
N ASN A 45 -15.22 -7.42 -11.99
CA ASN A 45 -14.34 -6.25 -12.01
C ASN A 45 -14.98 -5.11 -11.20
N LYS A 46 -14.41 -4.81 -10.03
CA LYS A 46 -14.78 -3.68 -9.16
C LYS A 46 -13.91 -2.43 -9.42
N ALA A 47 -12.95 -2.54 -10.34
CA ALA A 47 -12.01 -1.49 -10.72
C ALA A 47 -12.20 -1.06 -12.19
N SER A 48 -13.44 -1.03 -12.68
CA SER A 48 -13.76 -0.78 -14.10
C SER A 48 -13.43 0.66 -14.56
N ASP A 49 -13.25 1.59 -13.65
CA ASP A 49 -12.80 2.95 -13.96
C ASP A 49 -11.29 3.01 -14.26
N ASP A 50 -10.52 2.08 -13.71
CA ASP A 50 -9.07 1.99 -13.85
C ASP A 50 -8.63 0.96 -14.87
N TYR A 51 -9.32 -0.19 -14.93
CA TYR A 51 -8.92 -1.34 -15.75
C TYR A 51 -10.08 -1.96 -16.51
N THR A 52 -9.88 -2.21 -17.78
CA THR A 52 -10.75 -3.07 -18.58
C THR A 52 -10.22 -4.50 -18.52
N ILE A 53 -11.03 -5.44 -18.04
CA ILE A 53 -10.69 -6.87 -18.10
C ILE A 53 -11.41 -7.47 -19.31
N ASP A 54 -10.65 -7.86 -20.33
CA ASP A 54 -11.12 -8.42 -21.61
C ASP A 54 -10.63 -9.86 -21.85
N GLY A 55 -10.15 -10.51 -20.80
CA GLY A 55 -9.81 -11.93 -20.77
C GLY A 55 -11.03 -12.83 -20.67
N GLU A 56 -10.89 -13.92 -19.94
CA GLU A 56 -11.97 -14.87 -19.67
C GLU A 56 -12.98 -14.30 -18.67
N GLU A 57 -14.27 -14.65 -18.81
CA GLU A 57 -15.31 -14.21 -17.85
C GLU A 57 -15.19 -14.91 -16.48
N ALA A 58 -14.37 -15.97 -16.39
CA ALA A 58 -14.23 -16.77 -15.17
C ALA A 58 -12.81 -17.31 -15.02
N LEU A 59 -12.33 -17.35 -13.78
CA LEU A 59 -11.04 -17.92 -13.39
C LEU A 59 -11.22 -19.36 -12.87
N GLY A 60 -10.32 -20.27 -13.27
CA GLY A 60 -10.21 -21.63 -12.70
C GLY A 60 -9.63 -21.58 -11.29
N ILE A 61 -10.38 -22.11 -10.32
CA ILE A 61 -9.89 -22.33 -8.95
C ILE A 61 -9.74 -23.83 -8.75
N TYR A 62 -8.63 -24.22 -8.17
CA TYR A 62 -8.26 -25.61 -7.93
C TYR A 62 -8.01 -25.82 -6.44
N CYS A 63 -8.43 -27.00 -5.91
CA CYS A 63 -8.03 -27.52 -4.63
C CYS A 63 -7.19 -28.76 -4.86
N LEU A 64 -6.11 -28.91 -4.11
CA LEU A 64 -5.15 -29.98 -4.30
C LEU A 64 -5.24 -31.01 -3.18
N GLU A 65 -4.63 -32.20 -3.35
CA GLU A 65 -4.49 -33.18 -2.29
C GLU A 65 -3.62 -32.58 -1.18
N GLY A 66 -4.13 -32.57 0.07
CA GLY A 66 -3.49 -31.90 1.20
C GLY A 66 -3.82 -30.41 1.35
N PHE A 67 -4.49 -29.78 0.37
CA PHE A 67 -4.86 -28.36 0.39
C PHE A 67 -6.30 -28.16 -0.11
N SER A 68 -7.26 -28.82 0.56
CA SER A 68 -8.64 -28.86 0.06
C SER A 68 -9.41 -27.54 0.26
N GLU A 69 -8.95 -26.67 1.15
CA GLU A 69 -9.56 -25.36 1.41
C GLU A 69 -8.68 -24.18 0.92
N LEU A 70 -7.41 -24.43 0.50
CA LEU A 70 -6.52 -23.41 -0.06
C LEU A 70 -6.77 -23.26 -1.56
N PRO A 71 -7.15 -22.06 -2.06
CA PRO A 71 -7.35 -21.83 -3.49
C PRO A 71 -6.01 -21.81 -4.25
N TYR A 72 -5.91 -22.63 -5.29
CA TYR A 72 -4.84 -22.59 -6.28
C TYR A 72 -5.38 -22.11 -7.63
N VAL A 73 -4.50 -21.51 -8.43
CA VAL A 73 -4.76 -21.14 -9.84
C VAL A 73 -3.71 -21.75 -10.74
N ASP A 74 -4.08 -22.05 -11.99
CA ASP A 74 -3.10 -22.35 -13.02
C ASP A 74 -2.41 -21.05 -13.46
N LEU A 75 -1.08 -21.05 -13.56
CA LEU A 75 -0.27 -19.89 -13.89
C LEU A 75 -0.71 -19.21 -15.19
N GLY A 76 -0.94 -20.00 -16.24
CA GLY A 76 -1.37 -19.47 -17.54
C GLY A 76 -2.82 -18.96 -17.48
N ASP A 77 -3.74 -19.74 -16.89
CA ASP A 77 -5.16 -19.34 -16.76
C ASP A 77 -5.29 -18.02 -15.98
N PHE A 78 -4.51 -17.83 -14.92
CA PHE A 78 -4.52 -16.58 -14.14
C PHE A 78 -4.12 -15.38 -15.01
N ILE A 79 -2.97 -15.44 -15.68
CA ILE A 79 -2.46 -14.34 -16.50
C ILE A 79 -3.44 -13.99 -17.64
N PHE A 80 -3.93 -15.00 -18.36
CA PHE A 80 -4.80 -14.76 -19.51
C PHE A 80 -6.25 -14.42 -19.14
N SER A 81 -6.75 -14.86 -17.98
CA SER A 81 -8.08 -14.47 -17.50
C SER A 81 -8.15 -12.99 -17.13
N PHE A 82 -7.04 -12.40 -16.67
CA PHE A 82 -6.94 -10.97 -16.39
C PHE A 82 -6.28 -10.17 -17.52
N SER A 83 -6.48 -10.60 -18.80
CA SER A 83 -6.09 -9.79 -19.96
C SER A 83 -6.75 -8.41 -19.88
N GLY A 84 -6.01 -7.36 -20.24
CA GLY A 84 -6.39 -5.97 -20.07
C GLY A 84 -5.79 -5.35 -18.79
N TYR A 85 -5.67 -6.11 -17.71
CA TYR A 85 -4.78 -5.79 -16.60
C TYR A 85 -3.35 -6.28 -16.91
N PHE A 86 -3.18 -7.51 -17.37
CA PHE A 86 -1.92 -7.99 -17.92
C PHE A 86 -1.84 -7.70 -19.42
N GLU A 87 -0.68 -7.27 -19.88
CA GLU A 87 -0.41 -6.98 -21.29
C GLU A 87 -0.11 -8.29 -22.07
N THR A 88 -1.10 -9.16 -22.12
CA THR A 88 -0.98 -10.58 -22.54
C THR A 88 -0.39 -10.79 -23.93
N GLN A 89 -0.48 -9.79 -24.85
CA GLN A 89 0.17 -9.84 -26.15
C GLN A 89 1.71 -9.82 -26.06
N ASN A 90 2.28 -9.35 -24.96
CA ASN A 90 3.71 -9.28 -24.71
C ASN A 90 4.19 -10.36 -23.74
N ILE A 91 3.28 -11.20 -23.22
CA ILE A 91 3.58 -12.24 -22.23
C ILE A 91 3.61 -13.62 -22.87
N SER A 92 4.63 -14.41 -22.56
CA SER A 92 4.69 -15.84 -22.86
C SER A 92 4.81 -16.67 -21.59
N VAL A 93 4.18 -17.85 -21.60
CA VAL A 93 4.22 -18.85 -20.53
C VAL A 93 4.79 -20.13 -21.14
N GLU A 94 5.96 -20.54 -20.70
CA GLU A 94 6.67 -21.70 -21.25
C GLU A 94 7.09 -22.65 -20.12
N SER A 95 7.15 -23.95 -20.42
CA SER A 95 7.65 -24.95 -19.47
C SER A 95 8.75 -25.80 -20.09
N ASN A 96 9.54 -26.46 -19.21
CA ASN A 96 10.41 -27.55 -19.62
C ASN A 96 9.59 -28.79 -20.07
N ALA A 97 10.27 -29.82 -20.61
CA ALA A 97 9.61 -30.99 -21.16
C ALA A 97 8.73 -31.77 -20.16
N ASP A 98 9.09 -31.73 -18.87
CA ASP A 98 8.43 -32.45 -17.80
C ASP A 98 7.39 -31.59 -17.05
N SER A 99 7.18 -30.34 -17.48
CA SER A 99 6.27 -29.35 -16.85
C SER A 99 6.58 -29.05 -15.37
N THR A 100 7.83 -29.23 -14.97
CA THR A 100 8.26 -28.98 -13.57
C THR A 100 8.90 -27.62 -13.35
N VAL A 101 9.36 -26.95 -14.43
CA VAL A 101 9.92 -25.61 -14.39
C VAL A 101 9.20 -24.76 -15.42
N TRP A 102 8.63 -23.65 -14.94
CA TRP A 102 7.85 -22.73 -15.75
C TRP A 102 8.50 -21.37 -15.79
N ARG A 103 8.41 -20.72 -16.94
CA ARG A 103 8.93 -19.37 -17.13
C ARG A 103 7.84 -18.48 -17.69
N LEU A 104 7.55 -17.41 -16.95
CA LEU A 104 6.73 -16.30 -17.39
C LEU A 104 7.66 -15.21 -17.91
N THR A 105 7.45 -14.74 -19.15
CA THR A 105 8.35 -13.75 -19.77
C THR A 105 7.52 -12.60 -20.33
N TYR A 106 7.93 -11.35 -20.06
CA TYR A 106 7.40 -10.15 -20.68
C TYR A 106 8.44 -9.58 -21.66
N GLY A 107 8.06 -9.44 -22.93
CA GLY A 107 8.96 -9.03 -23.99
C GLY A 107 10.11 -10.00 -24.22
N ARG A 108 11.35 -9.53 -24.09
CA ARG A 108 12.57 -10.34 -24.27
C ARG A 108 13.45 -10.40 -23.03
N ASP A 109 13.30 -9.43 -22.13
CA ASP A 109 14.31 -9.14 -21.13
C ASP A 109 13.82 -9.40 -19.70
N HIS A 110 12.51 -9.44 -19.47
CA HIS A 110 11.92 -9.59 -18.14
C HIS A 110 11.33 -10.97 -17.95
N SER A 111 11.67 -11.66 -16.87
CA SER A 111 11.16 -13.00 -16.64
C SER A 111 11.13 -13.42 -15.18
N VAL A 112 10.12 -14.23 -14.84
CA VAL A 112 9.95 -14.90 -13.55
C VAL A 112 9.94 -16.41 -13.77
N THR A 113 10.65 -17.16 -12.93
CA THR A 113 10.74 -18.63 -13.00
C THR A 113 10.04 -19.24 -11.79
N PHE A 114 9.19 -20.23 -12.06
CA PHE A 114 8.51 -21.08 -11.08
C PHE A 114 9.11 -22.49 -11.20
N ASP A 115 9.78 -22.97 -10.18
CA ASP A 115 10.40 -24.28 -10.14
C ASP A 115 9.68 -25.18 -9.13
N CYS A 116 8.84 -26.09 -9.62
CA CYS A 116 8.09 -27.02 -8.79
C CYS A 116 8.97 -28.12 -8.17
N ASN A 117 10.18 -28.38 -8.69
CA ASN A 117 11.08 -29.36 -8.08
C ASN A 117 11.77 -28.80 -6.83
N GLU A 118 12.15 -27.52 -6.90
CA GLU A 118 12.82 -26.81 -5.79
C GLU A 118 11.83 -26.01 -4.95
N ASN A 119 10.54 -26.04 -5.34
CA ASN A 119 9.44 -25.27 -4.73
C ASN A 119 9.77 -23.77 -4.58
N THR A 120 10.35 -23.16 -5.64
CA THR A 120 10.84 -21.77 -5.58
C THR A 120 10.27 -20.89 -6.68
N ILE A 121 10.14 -19.59 -6.38
CA ILE A 121 9.87 -18.52 -7.35
C ILE A 121 11.07 -17.59 -7.37
N SER A 122 11.60 -17.30 -8.57
CA SER A 122 12.79 -16.46 -8.72
C SER A 122 12.73 -15.52 -9.91
N ALA A 123 13.38 -14.36 -9.75
CA ALA A 123 13.52 -13.33 -10.77
C ALA A 123 14.85 -12.59 -10.61
N ALA A 124 15.23 -11.77 -11.59
CA ALA A 124 16.44 -10.95 -11.49
C ALA A 124 16.35 -9.92 -10.36
N SER A 125 15.14 -9.45 -10.05
CA SER A 125 14.83 -8.60 -8.90
C SER A 125 13.31 -8.67 -8.65
N TYR A 126 12.84 -8.09 -7.52
CA TYR A 126 11.41 -7.96 -7.26
C TYR A 126 10.72 -7.04 -8.26
N LEU A 127 11.41 -6.06 -8.81
CA LEU A 127 10.86 -5.16 -9.83
C LEU A 127 10.52 -5.85 -11.16
N GLU A 128 11.00 -7.08 -11.40
CA GLU A 128 10.60 -7.85 -12.59
C GLU A 128 9.08 -8.05 -12.68
N PHE A 129 8.40 -8.14 -11.52
CA PHE A 129 6.95 -8.33 -11.46
C PHE A 129 6.16 -7.10 -11.96
N TYR A 130 6.71 -5.88 -11.88
CA TYR A 130 6.07 -4.64 -12.33
C TYR A 130 5.92 -4.53 -13.86
N TRP A 131 6.63 -5.35 -14.62
CA TRP A 131 6.56 -5.30 -16.08
C TRP A 131 5.31 -5.95 -16.67
N PHE A 132 4.64 -6.84 -15.92
CA PHE A 132 3.51 -7.61 -16.42
C PHE A 132 2.18 -6.84 -16.40
N PRO A 133 1.83 -6.06 -15.35
CA PRO A 133 0.62 -5.27 -15.30
C PRO A 133 0.70 -3.98 -16.12
N VAL A 134 -0.46 -3.47 -16.54
CA VAL A 134 -0.60 -2.10 -17.10
C VAL A 134 -0.87 -1.10 -15.98
N GLY A 135 -0.60 0.19 -16.22
CA GLY A 135 -0.93 1.26 -15.28
C GLY A 135 -2.43 1.57 -15.23
N ALA A 136 -2.92 2.08 -14.10
CA ALA A 136 -4.29 2.55 -13.94
C ALA A 136 -4.60 3.75 -14.86
N ALA A 137 -5.83 3.83 -15.36
CA ALA A 137 -6.25 4.86 -16.32
C ALA A 137 -6.74 6.16 -15.68
N SER A 138 -7.14 6.13 -14.38
CA SER A 138 -7.95 7.20 -13.78
C SER A 138 -7.17 8.38 -13.21
N THR A 139 -5.86 8.25 -12.97
CA THR A 139 -5.07 9.28 -12.27
C THR A 139 -3.83 9.71 -13.05
N ASN A 140 -3.56 11.01 -13.06
CA ASN A 140 -2.28 11.59 -13.52
C ASN A 140 -1.49 12.09 -12.30
N HIS A 141 -0.63 11.25 -11.74
CA HIS A 141 0.16 11.57 -10.55
C HIS A 141 1.43 12.36 -10.84
N SER A 142 1.78 12.58 -12.11
CA SER A 142 3.01 13.24 -12.55
C SER A 142 2.79 14.59 -13.21
N GLU A 143 1.56 15.11 -13.24
CA GLU A 143 1.25 16.42 -13.79
C GLU A 143 1.98 17.54 -13.03
N HIS A 144 2.53 18.50 -13.75
CA HIS A 144 3.35 19.60 -13.21
C HIS A 144 4.63 19.17 -12.45
N LEU A 145 5.10 17.93 -12.67
CA LEU A 145 6.23 17.37 -11.95
C LEU A 145 7.22 16.74 -12.93
N GLN A 146 8.46 17.25 -12.96
CA GLN A 146 9.55 16.68 -13.74
C GLN A 146 10.58 16.04 -12.81
N ARG A 147 10.87 14.75 -13.02
CA ARG A 147 11.85 14.00 -12.23
C ARG A 147 13.08 13.63 -13.02
N THR A 148 14.24 13.60 -12.34
CA THR A 148 15.51 13.06 -12.84
C THR A 148 16.03 12.04 -11.82
N ASN A 149 16.59 10.92 -12.32
CA ASN A 149 17.27 9.96 -11.47
C ASN A 149 18.75 10.35 -11.35
N ASP A 150 19.20 10.72 -10.16
CA ASP A 150 20.57 11.21 -9.91
C ASP A 150 21.48 10.13 -9.33
N TYR A 151 20.91 9.09 -8.70
CA TYR A 151 21.67 7.98 -8.12
C TYR A 151 20.84 6.70 -8.12
N TYR A 152 21.47 5.60 -8.49
CA TYR A 152 20.84 4.28 -8.50
C TYR A 152 21.86 3.20 -8.17
N PHE A 153 21.54 2.35 -7.21
CA PHE A 153 22.32 1.18 -6.86
C PHE A 153 21.39 0.02 -6.47
N ARG A 154 21.67 -1.15 -6.99
CA ARG A 154 20.99 -2.41 -6.62
C ARG A 154 21.99 -3.52 -6.46
N ASP A 155 21.81 -4.36 -5.43
CA ASP A 155 22.68 -5.52 -5.16
C ASP A 155 21.87 -6.68 -4.58
N SER A 156 20.84 -7.14 -5.30
CA SER A 156 20.12 -8.36 -4.93
C SER A 156 19.49 -9.06 -6.13
N THR A 157 19.08 -10.31 -5.87
CA THR A 157 18.21 -11.11 -6.74
C THR A 157 17.01 -11.57 -5.93
N PHE A 158 15.83 -11.60 -6.54
CA PHE A 158 14.63 -12.12 -5.90
C PHE A 158 14.60 -13.64 -5.97
N LYS A 159 14.48 -14.31 -4.84
CA LYS A 159 14.18 -15.74 -4.75
C LYS A 159 13.41 -16.03 -3.48
N VAL A 160 12.29 -16.74 -3.62
CA VAL A 160 11.47 -17.23 -2.52
C VAL A 160 11.44 -18.74 -2.55
N ASP A 161 11.71 -19.37 -1.41
CA ASP A 161 11.51 -20.78 -1.13
C ASP A 161 10.17 -20.94 -0.39
N LEU A 162 9.20 -21.58 -1.05
CA LEU A 162 7.85 -21.71 -0.49
C LEU A 162 7.78 -22.78 0.62
N ASP A 163 8.76 -23.70 0.70
CA ASP A 163 8.84 -24.68 1.78
C ASP A 163 9.01 -24.00 3.15
N GLU A 164 9.68 -22.84 3.21
CA GLU A 164 9.83 -22.05 4.43
C GLU A 164 8.50 -21.58 5.02
N TYR A 165 7.46 -21.53 4.19
CA TYR A 165 6.12 -21.05 4.55
C TYR A 165 5.05 -22.16 4.54
N GLY A 166 5.44 -23.42 4.37
CA GLY A 166 4.50 -24.54 4.26
C GLY A 166 3.57 -24.44 3.05
N LEU A 167 4.05 -23.83 1.97
CA LEU A 167 3.32 -23.63 0.72
C LEU A 167 3.98 -24.45 -0.40
N SER A 168 3.23 -24.80 -1.45
CA SER A 168 3.79 -25.56 -2.56
C SER A 168 3.40 -25.02 -3.92
N LEU A 169 4.32 -25.17 -4.89
CA LEU A 169 4.02 -25.16 -6.30
C LEU A 169 3.75 -26.60 -6.74
N GLU A 170 2.61 -26.81 -7.39
CA GLU A 170 2.25 -28.13 -7.89
C GLU A 170 2.19 -28.13 -9.42
N HIS A 171 2.44 -29.26 -10.03
CA HIS A 171 2.42 -29.36 -11.49
C HIS A 171 1.71 -30.62 -11.98
N GLU A 172 1.08 -30.50 -13.13
CA GLU A 172 0.64 -31.60 -13.98
C GLU A 172 1.09 -31.32 -15.42
N THR A 173 0.98 -32.31 -16.32
CA THR A 173 1.37 -32.10 -17.72
C THR A 173 0.63 -30.91 -18.31
N GLY A 174 1.36 -29.84 -18.61
CA GLY A 174 0.84 -28.61 -19.20
C GLY A 174 0.21 -27.63 -18.21
N HIS A 175 0.37 -27.82 -16.89
CA HIS A 175 -0.20 -26.97 -15.85
C HIS A 175 0.81 -26.71 -14.72
N CYS A 176 0.83 -25.48 -14.22
CA CYS A 176 1.53 -25.08 -13.01
C CYS A 176 0.51 -24.46 -12.04
N PHE A 177 0.31 -25.09 -10.92
CA PHE A 177 -0.61 -24.63 -9.89
C PHE A 177 0.14 -23.84 -8.83
N VAL A 178 -0.30 -22.60 -8.61
CA VAL A 178 0.28 -21.65 -7.66
C VAL A 178 -0.81 -21.24 -6.68
N PRO A 179 -0.55 -21.12 -5.37
CA PRO A 179 -1.54 -20.56 -4.45
C PRO A 179 -2.03 -19.19 -4.94
N LEU A 180 -3.36 -18.98 -4.95
CA LEU A 180 -3.96 -17.75 -5.45
C LEU A 180 -3.37 -16.51 -4.78
N PHE A 181 -3.14 -16.55 -3.46
CA PHE A 181 -2.59 -15.41 -2.73
C PHE A 181 -1.15 -15.07 -3.17
N VAL A 182 -0.34 -16.07 -3.55
CA VAL A 182 1.04 -15.84 -4.06
C VAL A 182 0.99 -15.10 -5.40
N MET A 183 0.12 -15.55 -6.32
CA MET A 183 -0.08 -14.85 -7.60
C MET A 183 -0.60 -13.42 -7.39
N ASN A 184 -1.60 -13.25 -6.51
CA ASN A 184 -2.12 -11.95 -6.16
C ASN A 184 -1.02 -11.05 -5.58
N THR A 185 -0.28 -11.52 -4.58
CA THR A 185 0.74 -10.74 -3.88
C THR A 185 1.86 -10.31 -4.81
N LEU A 186 2.39 -11.22 -5.64
CA LEU A 186 3.55 -10.94 -6.49
C LEU A 186 3.22 -10.17 -7.77
N PHE A 187 2.02 -10.32 -8.34
CA PHE A 187 1.67 -9.73 -9.63
C PHE A 187 0.58 -8.66 -9.59
N CYS A 188 -0.20 -8.60 -8.51
CA CYS A 188 -1.31 -7.66 -8.43
C CYS A 188 -1.12 -6.63 -7.31
N SER A 189 -0.84 -7.07 -6.08
CA SER A 189 -0.79 -6.20 -4.91
C SER A 189 0.25 -5.09 -5.04
N LEU A 190 1.41 -5.37 -5.64
CA LEU A 190 2.46 -4.37 -5.88
C LEU A 190 2.02 -3.19 -6.80
N CYS A 191 0.99 -3.40 -7.61
CA CYS A 191 0.37 -2.35 -8.45
C CYS A 191 -0.94 -1.80 -7.83
N GLY A 192 -1.19 -2.06 -6.55
CA GLY A 192 -2.39 -1.61 -5.84
C GLY A 192 -3.67 -2.36 -6.23
N VAL A 193 -3.54 -3.48 -6.94
CA VAL A 193 -4.66 -4.35 -7.33
C VAL A 193 -4.73 -5.55 -6.41
N ASN A 194 -5.92 -6.01 -6.07
CA ASN A 194 -6.11 -7.20 -5.26
C ASN A 194 -7.22 -8.11 -5.80
N ILE A 195 -6.97 -9.42 -5.72
CA ILE A 195 -7.90 -10.47 -6.09
C ILE A 195 -8.48 -11.09 -4.82
N TYR A 196 -9.77 -10.84 -4.56
CA TYR A 196 -10.51 -11.47 -3.48
C TYR A 196 -11.32 -12.65 -4.01
N PHE A 197 -11.36 -13.73 -3.25
CA PHE A 197 -12.15 -14.91 -3.57
C PHE A 197 -13.02 -15.33 -2.39
N ASN A 198 -14.31 -15.56 -2.63
CA ASN A 198 -15.27 -15.90 -1.56
C ASN A 198 -16.07 -17.18 -1.82
N TRP A 199 -15.59 -18.09 -2.66
CA TRP A 199 -16.26 -19.34 -3.07
C TRP A 199 -17.56 -19.14 -3.88
N VAL A 200 -17.86 -17.90 -4.29
CA VAL A 200 -18.98 -17.56 -5.19
C VAL A 200 -18.43 -16.84 -6.42
N ASN A 201 -17.58 -15.85 -6.21
CA ASN A 201 -16.97 -15.05 -7.25
C ASN A 201 -15.48 -14.79 -6.95
N VAL A 202 -14.76 -14.44 -8.00
CA VAL A 202 -13.44 -13.82 -7.94
C VAL A 202 -13.62 -12.32 -8.18
N TYR A 203 -13.17 -11.48 -7.28
CA TYR A 203 -13.31 -10.03 -7.38
C TYR A 203 -11.96 -9.39 -7.69
N PHE A 204 -11.91 -8.65 -8.78
CA PHE A 204 -10.77 -7.79 -9.14
C PHE A 204 -11.03 -6.39 -8.60
N THR A 205 -10.14 -5.89 -7.75
CA THR A 205 -10.31 -4.64 -7.00
C THR A 205 -9.07 -3.77 -7.09
N VAL A 206 -9.20 -2.46 -6.84
CA VAL A 206 -8.09 -1.52 -6.76
C VAL A 206 -8.11 -0.78 -5.43
N GLY A 207 -6.92 -0.51 -4.89
CA GLY A 207 -6.73 0.22 -3.63
C GLY A 207 -7.23 -0.53 -2.40
N GLU A 208 -7.37 0.21 -1.30
CA GLU A 208 -7.89 -0.31 -0.05
C GLU A 208 -9.40 -0.46 -0.09
N ILE A 209 -9.89 -1.61 0.33
CA ILE A 209 -11.33 -1.85 0.46
C ILE A 209 -11.66 -2.09 1.93
N ARG A 210 -12.44 -1.19 2.52
CA ARG A 210 -12.88 -1.26 3.93
C ARG A 210 -14.36 -1.63 4.11
N ASN A 211 -15.12 -1.65 3.02
CA ASN A 211 -16.53 -2.01 3.00
C ASN A 211 -16.83 -2.84 1.76
N PHE A 212 -17.06 -4.13 1.94
CA PHE A 212 -17.24 -5.08 0.86
C PHE A 212 -18.33 -6.10 1.19
N PRO A 213 -19.63 -5.72 1.21
CA PRO A 213 -20.71 -6.61 1.58
C PRO A 213 -20.79 -7.89 0.74
N GLU A 214 -20.57 -7.80 -0.58
CA GLU A 214 -20.64 -8.95 -1.49
C GLU A 214 -19.55 -10.00 -1.23
N TYR A 215 -18.42 -9.58 -0.66
CA TYR A 215 -17.36 -10.49 -0.24
C TYR A 215 -17.83 -11.46 0.85
N TYR A 216 -18.73 -10.99 1.72
CA TYR A 216 -19.30 -11.77 2.82
C TYR A 216 -20.55 -12.57 2.42
N GLU A 217 -20.98 -12.57 1.16
CA GLU A 217 -21.93 -13.53 0.61
C GLU A 217 -21.28 -14.92 0.43
N CYS A 218 -20.37 -15.28 1.31
CA CYS A 218 -19.58 -16.49 1.31
C CYS A 218 -20.41 -17.65 1.91
N PRO A 219 -20.57 -18.78 1.20
CA PRO A 219 -21.38 -19.90 1.70
C PRO A 219 -20.79 -20.59 2.93
N ILE A 220 -19.52 -20.31 3.22
CA ILE A 220 -18.77 -20.90 4.34
C ILE A 220 -18.52 -19.90 5.48
N GLN A 221 -19.14 -18.73 5.42
CA GLN A 221 -18.99 -17.72 6.47
C GLN A 221 -19.36 -18.28 7.84
N GLY A 222 -18.51 -18.06 8.83
CA GLY A 222 -18.65 -18.56 10.19
C GLY A 222 -18.34 -20.04 10.35
N SER A 223 -17.92 -20.74 9.30
CA SER A 223 -17.44 -22.13 9.40
C SER A 223 -16.02 -22.15 9.94
N ASN A 224 -15.69 -23.24 10.67
CA ASN A 224 -14.30 -23.50 11.04
C ASN A 224 -13.55 -24.08 9.85
N PHE A 225 -12.24 -23.83 9.80
CA PHE A 225 -11.36 -24.55 8.89
C PHE A 225 -11.38 -26.05 9.22
N GLN A 226 -11.57 -26.86 8.19
CA GLN A 226 -11.66 -28.31 8.34
C GLN A 226 -10.26 -28.95 8.27
N ASP A 227 -9.39 -28.37 7.44
CA ASP A 227 -8.06 -28.89 7.18
C ASP A 227 -6.99 -28.20 8.02
N ASP A 228 -6.01 -28.97 8.51
CA ASP A 228 -4.83 -28.44 9.20
C ASP A 228 -3.96 -27.62 8.24
N GLU A 229 -3.88 -28.05 6.98
CA GLU A 229 -3.12 -27.43 5.92
C GLU A 229 -3.61 -26.00 5.62
N MET A 230 -4.92 -25.75 5.71
CA MET A 230 -5.43 -24.37 5.55
C MET A 230 -4.95 -23.46 6.69
N ARG A 231 -4.87 -23.98 7.91
CA ARG A 231 -4.37 -23.22 9.06
C ARG A 231 -2.87 -22.94 8.92
N GLU A 232 -2.10 -23.94 8.50
CA GLU A 232 -0.67 -23.78 8.21
C GLU A 232 -0.44 -22.79 7.07
N ALA A 233 -1.23 -22.86 5.99
CA ALA A 233 -1.15 -21.92 4.87
C ALA A 233 -1.53 -20.48 5.28
N ALA A 234 -2.51 -20.30 6.16
CA ALA A 234 -2.88 -18.98 6.68
C ALA A 234 -1.72 -18.35 7.48
N VAL A 235 -1.10 -19.12 8.38
CA VAL A 235 0.11 -18.68 9.12
C VAL A 235 1.28 -18.47 8.16
N GLY A 236 1.51 -19.40 7.23
CA GLY A 236 2.55 -19.31 6.21
C GLY A 236 2.43 -18.05 5.36
N SER A 237 1.22 -17.71 4.91
CA SER A 237 1.00 -16.47 4.13
C SER A 237 1.27 -15.20 4.93
N LEU A 238 0.96 -15.21 6.22
CA LEU A 238 1.29 -14.10 7.11
C LEU A 238 2.82 -13.97 7.25
N CYS A 239 3.52 -15.09 7.53
CA CYS A 239 4.98 -15.10 7.63
C CYS A 239 5.64 -14.68 6.31
N PHE A 240 5.20 -15.22 5.17
CA PHE A 240 5.65 -14.79 3.84
C PHE A 240 5.54 -13.27 3.67
N THR A 241 4.38 -12.71 4.02
CA THR A 241 4.13 -11.26 3.89
C THR A 241 5.11 -10.45 4.75
N PHE A 242 5.28 -10.81 6.02
CA PHE A 242 6.10 -10.04 6.94
C PHE A 242 7.61 -10.32 6.81
N ASP A 243 8.03 -11.48 6.33
CA ASP A 243 9.43 -11.78 6.08
C ASP A 243 9.95 -11.14 4.79
N ILE A 244 9.11 -11.06 3.75
CA ILE A 244 9.52 -10.63 2.42
C ILE A 244 9.14 -9.17 2.15
N LEU A 245 7.91 -8.77 2.47
CA LEU A 245 7.32 -7.53 1.99
C LEU A 245 7.21 -6.43 3.05
N TYR A 246 7.54 -6.70 4.31
CA TYR A 246 7.46 -5.73 5.38
C TYR A 246 8.75 -4.94 5.56
N GLY A 247 8.68 -3.63 5.35
CA GLY A 247 9.86 -2.75 5.31
C GLY A 247 10.48 -2.44 6.66
N LEU A 248 9.77 -2.66 7.77
CA LEU A 248 10.25 -2.32 9.12
C LEU A 248 10.76 -3.53 9.91
N LYS A 249 10.99 -4.69 9.28
CA LYS A 249 11.40 -5.90 9.99
C LYS A 249 12.71 -5.73 10.76
N GLU A 250 13.68 -5.01 10.22
CA GLU A 250 14.94 -4.72 10.91
C GLU A 250 14.72 -3.83 12.15
N GLU A 251 13.85 -2.82 12.06
CA GLU A 251 13.50 -1.93 13.17
C GLU A 251 12.70 -2.67 14.25
N LYS A 252 11.90 -3.66 13.88
CA LYS A 252 11.19 -4.56 14.81
C LYS A 252 12.08 -5.68 15.37
N GLY A 253 13.29 -5.85 14.82
CA GLY A 253 14.34 -6.73 15.37
C GLY A 253 14.13 -8.22 15.13
N TYR A 254 13.51 -8.61 14.02
CA TYR A 254 13.35 -10.02 13.66
C TYR A 254 13.94 -10.35 12.27
N THR A 255 14.28 -11.62 12.08
CA THR A 255 14.67 -12.18 10.78
C THR A 255 13.55 -13.01 10.18
N HIS A 256 12.89 -13.84 10.99
CA HIS A 256 11.71 -14.61 10.62
C HIS A 256 10.55 -14.17 11.49
N PHE A 257 9.43 -13.81 10.88
CA PHE A 257 8.28 -13.25 11.58
C PHE A 257 7.66 -14.22 12.60
N ILE A 258 7.74 -15.51 12.33
CA ILE A 258 7.25 -16.54 13.25
C ILE A 258 7.94 -16.46 14.62
N ASP A 259 9.22 -16.08 14.68
CA ASP A 259 10.00 -15.94 15.91
C ASP A 259 9.66 -14.66 16.69
N TYR A 260 9.04 -13.70 16.04
CA TYR A 260 8.56 -12.45 16.65
C TYR A 260 7.27 -12.64 17.46
N LEU A 261 6.49 -13.69 17.12
CA LEU A 261 5.18 -13.94 17.71
C LEU A 261 5.29 -14.72 19.03
N ASP A 262 4.49 -14.33 20.02
CA ASP A 262 4.40 -15.08 21.27
C ASP A 262 3.51 -16.34 21.13
N GLU A 263 3.64 -17.28 22.11
CA GLU A 263 2.93 -18.56 22.12
C GLU A 263 1.40 -18.36 22.11
N ALA A 264 0.89 -17.36 22.80
CA ALA A 264 -0.55 -17.12 22.88
C ALA A 264 -1.13 -16.59 21.54
N THR A 265 -0.34 -15.84 20.80
CA THR A 265 -0.68 -15.38 19.44
C THR A 265 -0.64 -16.55 18.46
N LEU A 266 0.38 -17.40 18.54
CA LEU A 266 0.49 -18.60 17.70
C LEU A 266 -0.66 -19.57 17.94
N ASP A 267 -1.06 -19.83 19.19
CA ASP A 267 -2.21 -20.67 19.53
C ASP A 267 -3.51 -20.18 18.85
N LYS A 268 -3.71 -18.86 18.78
CA LYS A 268 -4.85 -18.27 18.06
C LYS A 268 -4.73 -18.38 16.55
N LEU A 269 -3.53 -18.17 15.98
CA LEU A 269 -3.28 -18.28 14.54
C LEU A 269 -3.52 -19.71 14.03
N TYR A 270 -3.12 -20.73 14.80
CA TYR A 270 -3.36 -22.14 14.45
C TYR A 270 -4.75 -22.65 14.86
N SER A 271 -5.63 -21.78 15.39
CA SER A 271 -7.01 -22.17 15.68
C SER A 271 -7.79 -22.47 14.40
N SER A 272 -8.66 -23.49 14.47
CA SER A 272 -9.60 -23.76 13.38
C SER A 272 -10.72 -22.70 13.25
N LYS A 273 -10.80 -21.74 14.18
CA LYS A 273 -11.83 -20.71 14.19
C LYS A 273 -11.31 -19.41 13.55
N PRO A 274 -11.86 -18.99 12.42
CA PRO A 274 -11.44 -17.72 11.78
C PRO A 274 -11.56 -16.47 12.68
N SER A 275 -12.45 -16.50 13.68
CA SER A 275 -12.54 -15.42 14.67
C SER A 275 -11.33 -15.34 15.62
N ASP A 276 -10.69 -16.47 15.92
CA ASP A 276 -9.48 -16.50 16.75
C ASP A 276 -8.28 -16.00 15.93
N ASN A 277 -8.19 -16.41 14.64
CA ASN A 277 -7.18 -15.89 13.71
C ASN A 277 -7.30 -14.37 13.56
N TYR A 278 -8.52 -13.84 13.35
CA TYR A 278 -8.76 -12.41 13.27
C TYR A 278 -8.37 -11.67 14.56
N ALA A 279 -8.62 -12.26 15.74
CA ALA A 279 -8.18 -11.69 17.01
C ALA A 279 -6.65 -11.67 17.14
N ALA A 280 -5.95 -12.69 16.60
CA ALA A 280 -4.50 -12.71 16.53
C ALA A 280 -3.97 -11.62 15.58
N TYR A 281 -4.55 -11.49 14.38
CA TYR A 281 -4.16 -10.43 13.44
C TYR A 281 -4.31 -9.02 14.05
N LYS A 282 -5.40 -8.76 14.79
CA LYS A 282 -5.55 -7.48 15.49
C LYS A 282 -4.47 -7.25 16.53
N ASP A 283 -4.15 -8.26 17.34
CA ASP A 283 -3.10 -8.17 18.35
C ASP A 283 -1.74 -7.91 17.73
N ILE A 284 -1.40 -8.62 16.65
CA ILE A 284 -0.17 -8.44 15.88
C ILE A 284 -0.09 -7.00 15.34
N VAL A 285 -1.08 -6.60 14.57
CA VAL A 285 -1.06 -5.36 13.80
C VAL A 285 -1.09 -4.12 14.70
N TYR A 286 -2.06 -4.04 15.61
CA TYR A 286 -2.34 -2.80 16.34
C TYR A 286 -1.62 -2.71 17.68
N LYS A 287 -1.02 -3.80 18.18
CA LYS A 287 -0.39 -3.81 19.48
C LYS A 287 1.07 -4.27 19.47
N GLN A 288 1.41 -5.35 18.73
CA GLN A 288 2.77 -5.87 18.72
C GLN A 288 3.63 -5.08 17.74
N LEU A 289 3.17 -4.86 16.51
CA LEU A 289 3.85 -4.02 15.52
C LEU A 289 3.74 -2.53 15.89
N ASP A 290 2.58 -2.10 16.35
CA ASP A 290 2.32 -0.74 16.86
C ASP A 290 2.90 0.35 15.96
N GLU A 291 2.52 0.32 14.66
CA GLU A 291 2.88 1.31 13.65
C GLU A 291 1.67 1.59 12.73
N LEU A 292 1.55 2.81 12.19
CA LEU A 292 0.29 3.33 11.67
C LEU A 292 -0.03 2.93 10.23
N HIS A 293 0.95 2.48 9.44
CA HIS A 293 0.72 2.04 8.07
C HIS A 293 0.13 0.64 8.01
N THR A 294 0.53 -0.26 8.94
CA THR A 294 0.00 -1.62 8.98
C THR A 294 -1.38 -1.66 9.63
N ARG A 295 -2.35 -2.24 8.92
CA ARG A 295 -3.75 -2.36 9.38
C ARG A 295 -4.47 -3.50 8.69
N ILE A 296 -5.56 -3.98 9.30
CA ILE A 296 -6.49 -4.91 8.69
C ILE A 296 -7.54 -4.10 7.93
N ASP A 297 -7.69 -4.34 6.63
CA ASP A 297 -8.70 -3.69 5.79
C ASP A 297 -10.03 -4.46 5.83
N LEU A 298 -9.97 -5.79 5.65
CA LEU A 298 -11.13 -6.67 5.68
C LEU A 298 -10.81 -7.96 6.44
N PRO A 299 -11.65 -8.40 7.40
CA PRO A 299 -11.60 -9.76 7.91
C PRO A 299 -11.82 -10.78 6.79
N SER A 300 -11.29 -12.00 6.95
CA SER A 300 -11.53 -13.12 6.04
C SER A 300 -13.04 -13.36 5.81
N CYS A 301 -13.42 -13.77 4.59
CA CYS A 301 -14.80 -14.18 4.31
C CYS A 301 -15.26 -15.41 5.10
N TYR A 302 -14.35 -16.22 5.64
CA TYR A 302 -14.65 -17.29 6.60
C TYR A 302 -15.06 -16.74 7.97
N CYS A 303 -14.61 -15.53 8.34
CA CYS A 303 -14.87 -14.95 9.65
C CYS A 303 -16.34 -14.51 9.79
N PRO A 304 -17.00 -14.76 10.94
CA PRO A 304 -18.33 -14.20 11.19
C PRO A 304 -18.33 -12.68 11.39
N ILE A 305 -17.14 -12.08 11.59
CA ILE A 305 -16.95 -10.64 11.70
C ILE A 305 -16.73 -10.09 10.28
N THR A 306 -17.51 -9.10 9.88
CA THR A 306 -17.53 -8.55 8.52
C THR A 306 -17.00 -7.12 8.42
N SER A 307 -16.41 -6.61 9.48
CA SER A 307 -15.88 -5.25 9.56
C SER A 307 -14.60 -5.23 10.37
N ALA A 308 -13.57 -4.60 9.86
CA ALA A 308 -12.29 -4.40 10.52
C ALA A 308 -12.38 -3.29 11.60
N SER A 309 -13.30 -3.45 12.56
CA SER A 309 -13.43 -2.49 13.66
C SER A 309 -12.35 -2.71 14.71
N VAL A 310 -11.71 -1.61 15.12
CA VAL A 310 -10.66 -1.58 16.15
C VAL A 310 -11.12 -0.68 17.28
N SER A 311 -10.87 -1.09 18.51
CA SER A 311 -11.14 -0.29 19.72
C SER A 311 -9.82 0.20 20.31
N THR A 312 -9.90 1.23 21.16
CA THR A 312 -8.73 1.75 21.88
C THR A 312 -8.03 0.71 22.76
N ASN A 313 -8.72 -0.38 23.14
CA ASN A 313 -8.13 -1.48 23.91
C ASN A 313 -7.24 -2.40 23.04
N ASP A 314 -7.38 -2.32 21.71
CA ASP A 314 -6.60 -3.09 20.76
C ASP A 314 -5.26 -2.40 20.41
N TYR A 315 -5.06 -1.13 20.82
CA TYR A 315 -3.90 -0.30 20.46
C TYR A 315 -2.68 -0.57 21.35
N GLY A 316 -1.50 -0.49 20.75
CA GLY A 316 -0.24 -0.32 21.43
C GLY A 316 -0.04 1.14 21.89
N ASP A 317 1.17 1.43 22.39
CA ASP A 317 1.47 2.73 22.98
C ASP A 317 1.50 3.86 21.94
N PHE A 318 2.11 3.62 20.78
CA PHE A 318 2.23 4.61 19.70
C PHE A 318 0.89 4.90 19.03
N TYR A 319 0.12 3.86 18.71
CA TYR A 319 -1.24 4.02 18.20
C TYR A 319 -2.12 4.83 19.16
N SER A 320 -2.05 4.51 20.46
CA SER A 320 -2.83 5.20 21.49
C SER A 320 -2.45 6.67 21.58
N GLU A 321 -1.17 7.00 21.66
CA GLU A 321 -0.68 8.38 21.73
C GLU A 321 -1.07 9.20 20.49
N PHE A 322 -0.90 8.62 19.30
CA PHE A 322 -1.23 9.28 18.03
C PHE A 322 -2.70 9.66 17.95
N TYR A 323 -3.62 8.72 18.22
CA TYR A 323 -5.05 8.98 18.11
C TYR A 323 -5.61 9.83 19.26
N GLU A 324 -5.09 9.66 20.48
CA GLU A 324 -5.43 10.54 21.60
C GLU A 324 -5.02 11.98 21.30
N ARG A 325 -3.77 12.18 20.85
CA ARG A 325 -3.28 13.51 20.50
C ARG A 325 -4.08 14.12 19.34
N ARG A 326 -4.40 13.32 18.33
CA ARG A 326 -5.22 13.78 17.20
C ARG A 326 -6.59 14.27 17.64
N GLY A 327 -7.23 13.57 18.57
CA GLY A 327 -8.51 14.00 19.16
C GLY A 327 -8.37 15.34 19.86
N ILE A 328 -7.38 15.46 20.76
CA ILE A 328 -7.12 16.70 21.51
C ILE A 328 -6.82 17.89 20.57
N GLN A 329 -5.97 17.66 19.54
CA GLN A 329 -5.62 18.74 18.61
C GLN A 329 -6.82 19.20 17.77
N ARG A 330 -7.69 18.28 17.35
CA ARG A 330 -8.93 18.64 16.65
C ARG A 330 -9.86 19.46 17.52
N GLU A 331 -10.08 19.06 18.76
CA GLU A 331 -10.89 19.82 19.72
C GLU A 331 -10.30 21.23 19.96
N LEU A 332 -8.99 21.33 20.18
CA LEU A 332 -8.31 22.63 20.35
C LEU A 332 -8.47 23.52 19.11
N ARG A 333 -8.36 22.95 17.90
CA ARG A 333 -8.56 23.69 16.66
C ARG A 333 -9.99 24.18 16.54
N ASP A 334 -10.97 23.32 16.77
CA ASP A 334 -12.40 23.66 16.65
C ASP A 334 -12.82 24.71 17.70
N ASP A 335 -12.24 24.66 18.89
CA ASP A 335 -12.50 25.66 19.96
C ASP A 335 -11.81 27.00 19.69
N SER A 336 -10.63 27.00 19.07
CA SER A 336 -9.80 28.19 18.83
C SER A 336 -10.17 28.93 17.55
N LEU A 337 -10.64 28.22 16.52
CA LEU A 337 -10.92 28.79 15.21
C LEU A 337 -12.43 28.98 15.01
N THR A 338 -12.83 30.22 14.73
CA THR A 338 -14.23 30.56 14.46
C THR A 338 -14.69 30.24 13.03
N SER A 339 -13.74 29.94 12.13
CA SER A 339 -13.97 29.49 10.76
C SER A 339 -12.87 28.51 10.34
N THR A 340 -13.21 27.61 9.45
CA THR A 340 -12.27 26.68 8.77
C THR A 340 -11.77 27.30 7.47
N GLU A 341 -11.29 28.55 7.51
CA GLU A 341 -10.71 29.18 6.33
C GLU A 341 -9.39 28.49 5.95
N GLU A 342 -9.15 28.34 4.67
CA GLU A 342 -7.94 27.70 4.14
C GLU A 342 -6.67 28.46 4.55
N VAL A 343 -6.76 29.80 4.60
CA VAL A 343 -5.68 30.70 5.02
C VAL A 343 -6.15 31.60 6.13
N ARG A 344 -5.40 31.66 7.24
CA ARG A 344 -5.58 32.58 8.35
C ARG A 344 -4.50 33.65 8.31
N PHE A 345 -4.81 34.87 8.72
CA PHE A 345 -3.86 36.00 8.75
C PHE A 345 -3.67 36.54 10.16
N GLU A 346 -2.42 36.86 10.50
CA GLU A 346 -2.02 37.53 11.75
C GLU A 346 -0.88 38.50 11.45
N GLU A 347 -1.15 39.81 11.47
CA GLU A 347 -0.20 40.86 11.08
C GLU A 347 0.44 40.61 9.69
N ASP A 348 1.75 40.29 9.64
CA ASP A 348 2.51 40.02 8.43
C ASP A 348 2.69 38.50 8.17
N MET A 349 1.91 37.67 8.83
CA MET A 349 1.97 36.21 8.72
C MET A 349 0.67 35.65 8.14
N ALA A 350 0.80 34.70 7.22
CA ALA A 350 -0.28 33.83 6.75
C ALA A 350 -0.06 32.39 7.24
N ILE A 351 -1.13 31.68 7.54
CA ILE A 351 -1.10 30.27 7.97
C ILE A 351 -1.99 29.48 7.03
N ILE A 352 -1.40 28.60 6.22
CA ILE A 352 -2.07 27.66 5.34
C ILE A 352 -2.31 26.37 6.10
N THR A 353 -3.55 25.92 6.24
CA THR A 353 -3.87 24.65 6.87
C THR A 353 -4.01 23.55 5.81
N LEU A 354 -3.14 22.53 5.84
CA LEU A 354 -3.16 21.41 4.91
C LEU A 354 -3.22 20.08 5.67
N ASP A 355 -4.40 19.45 5.72
CA ASP A 355 -4.66 18.25 6.53
C ASP A 355 -4.33 16.92 5.81
N SER A 356 -4.07 16.94 4.50
CA SER A 356 -3.72 15.76 3.71
C SER A 356 -3.06 16.14 2.39
N PHE A 357 -2.19 15.29 1.88
CA PHE A 357 -1.66 15.38 0.52
C PHE A 357 -2.52 14.56 -0.44
N SER A 358 -3.31 15.23 -1.26
CA SER A 358 -4.32 14.62 -2.12
C SER A 358 -4.04 14.88 -3.60
N VAL A 359 -4.30 13.88 -4.44
CA VAL A 359 -4.32 13.97 -5.90
C VAL A 359 -5.73 13.75 -6.37
N GLY A 360 -6.28 14.73 -7.07
CA GLY A 360 -7.59 14.62 -7.70
C GLY A 360 -7.53 13.71 -8.95
N THR A 361 -8.62 13.03 -9.26
CA THR A 361 -8.76 12.36 -10.55
C THR A 361 -8.92 13.39 -11.68
N ILE A 362 -8.60 13.00 -12.92
CA ILE A 362 -8.77 13.85 -14.11
C ILE A 362 -10.19 14.44 -14.13
N ALA A 363 -11.20 13.63 -13.83
CA ALA A 363 -12.59 14.08 -13.81
C ALA A 363 -12.94 15.03 -12.65
N GLN A 364 -12.19 15.04 -11.56
CA GLN A 364 -12.34 16.01 -10.47
C GLN A 364 -11.64 17.33 -10.77
N ILE A 365 -10.50 17.29 -11.48
CA ILE A 365 -9.69 18.46 -11.77
C ILE A 365 -10.19 19.19 -13.04
N TYR A 366 -10.46 18.45 -14.11
CA TYR A 366 -10.77 19.04 -15.42
C TYR A 366 -12.24 18.87 -15.82
N ASP A 367 -12.75 19.84 -16.58
CA ASP A 367 -14.03 19.74 -17.27
C ASP A 367 -13.88 19.00 -18.62
N GLN A 368 -14.98 18.85 -19.38
CA GLN A 368 -14.99 18.16 -20.68
C GLN A 368 -14.19 18.89 -21.77
N ASP A 369 -13.90 20.16 -21.59
CA ASP A 369 -13.15 21.02 -22.51
C ASP A 369 -11.66 21.09 -22.13
N GLY A 370 -11.25 20.42 -21.02
CA GLY A 370 -9.88 20.39 -20.50
C GLY A 370 -9.50 21.59 -19.63
N ASN A 371 -10.48 22.41 -19.20
CA ASN A 371 -10.19 23.52 -18.29
C ASN A 371 -10.24 23.05 -16.85
N VAL A 372 -9.39 23.63 -15.99
CA VAL A 372 -9.40 23.37 -14.55
C VAL A 372 -10.74 23.84 -13.96
N LYS A 373 -11.39 22.98 -13.20
CA LYS A 373 -12.65 23.28 -12.52
C LYS A 373 -12.45 24.25 -11.36
N GLU A 374 -13.45 25.09 -11.12
CA GLU A 374 -13.47 26.06 -10.02
C GLU A 374 -13.31 25.41 -8.63
N ASP A 375 -13.72 24.14 -8.48
CA ASP A 375 -13.68 23.38 -7.24
C ASP A 375 -12.53 22.33 -7.18
N ALA A 376 -11.61 22.33 -8.16
CA ALA A 376 -10.47 21.40 -8.23
C ALA A 376 -9.61 21.42 -6.94
N TRP A 377 -9.47 22.57 -6.31
CA TRP A 377 -8.76 22.77 -5.04
C TRP A 377 -9.29 21.93 -3.88
N GLN A 378 -10.53 21.44 -3.95
CA GLN A 378 -11.11 20.58 -2.91
C GLN A 378 -10.59 19.13 -2.98
N TYR A 379 -10.02 18.74 -4.11
CA TYR A 379 -9.62 17.38 -4.41
C TYR A 379 -8.12 17.20 -4.59
N ASP A 380 -7.41 18.30 -4.87
CA ASP A 380 -6.00 18.27 -5.25
C ASP A 380 -5.17 19.32 -4.52
N SER A 381 -4.04 18.88 -3.90
CA SER A 381 -3.21 19.75 -3.07
C SER A 381 -2.45 20.82 -3.86
N TYR A 382 -2.10 20.58 -5.13
CA TYR A 382 -1.48 21.59 -5.99
C TYR A 382 -2.45 22.75 -6.24
N HIS A 383 -3.68 22.47 -6.66
CA HIS A 383 -4.71 23.50 -6.87
C HIS A 383 -5.13 24.17 -5.55
N TYR A 384 -5.06 23.43 -4.43
CA TYR A 384 -5.29 24.02 -3.11
C TYR A 384 -4.22 25.05 -2.75
N MET A 385 -2.94 24.74 -2.98
CA MET A 385 -1.84 25.68 -2.74
C MET A 385 -1.97 26.94 -3.61
N HIS A 386 -2.29 26.80 -4.90
CA HIS A 386 -2.58 27.96 -5.79
C HIS A 386 -3.63 28.88 -5.18
N ARG A 387 -4.77 28.33 -4.80
CA ARG A 387 -5.84 29.10 -4.17
C ARG A 387 -5.37 29.80 -2.87
N CYS A 388 -4.55 29.15 -2.08
CA CYS A 388 -4.00 29.74 -0.86
C CYS A 388 -3.06 30.91 -1.18
N MET A 389 -2.15 30.73 -2.14
CA MET A 389 -1.19 31.76 -2.54
C MET A 389 -1.88 32.97 -3.18
N GLU A 390 -2.87 32.79 -4.06
CA GLU A 390 -3.71 33.88 -4.57
C GLU A 390 -4.33 34.71 -3.44
N ARG A 391 -4.87 34.07 -2.40
CA ARG A 391 -5.45 34.76 -1.24
C ARG A 391 -4.41 35.54 -0.43
N ILE A 392 -3.17 35.02 -0.34
CA ILE A 392 -2.07 35.68 0.36
C ILE A 392 -1.63 36.93 -0.43
N GLU A 393 -1.50 36.83 -1.73
CA GLU A 393 -1.18 37.96 -2.62
C GLU A 393 -2.27 39.04 -2.60
N ASP A 394 -3.54 38.65 -2.67
CA ASP A 394 -4.68 39.57 -2.62
C ASP A 394 -4.76 40.31 -1.27
N HIS A 395 -4.38 39.64 -0.16
CA HIS A 395 -4.35 40.27 1.17
C HIS A 395 -3.26 41.33 1.25
N GLY A 396 -2.09 41.04 0.70
CA GLY A 396 -0.92 41.92 0.68
C GLY A 396 -0.29 42.13 2.06
N GLY A 397 0.98 42.52 2.06
CA GLY A 397 1.73 42.85 3.29
C GLY A 397 2.18 41.64 4.10
N ILE A 398 2.05 40.44 3.56
CA ILE A 398 2.54 39.20 4.15
C ILE A 398 4.00 38.99 3.80
N ASN A 399 4.82 38.60 4.78
CA ASN A 399 6.21 38.23 4.60
C ASN A 399 6.51 36.79 5.08
N LYS A 400 5.68 36.26 5.99
CA LYS A 400 5.85 34.97 6.63
C LYS A 400 4.70 34.06 6.26
N VAL A 401 4.99 32.84 5.80
CA VAL A 401 3.97 31.84 5.52
C VAL A 401 4.26 30.57 6.34
N VAL A 402 3.27 30.15 7.12
CA VAL A 402 3.32 28.90 7.88
C VAL A 402 2.48 27.86 7.17
N LEU A 403 3.08 26.75 6.78
CA LEU A 403 2.35 25.56 6.35
C LEU A 403 2.04 24.70 7.57
N ASP A 404 0.78 24.67 7.98
CA ASP A 404 0.31 23.90 9.13
C ASP A 404 0.01 22.45 8.73
N LEU A 405 0.93 21.54 9.05
CA LEU A 405 0.81 20.09 8.89
C LEU A 405 0.51 19.37 10.22
N SER A 406 0.14 20.10 11.27
CA SER A 406 -0.01 19.55 12.62
C SER A 406 -1.04 18.43 12.75
N LEU A 407 -2.00 18.32 11.84
CA LEU A 407 -2.99 17.25 11.71
C LEU A 407 -2.90 16.47 10.39
N ASN A 408 -1.84 16.68 9.61
CA ASN A 408 -1.63 16.02 8.33
C ASN A 408 -1.04 14.62 8.51
N GLY A 409 -1.85 13.60 8.30
CA GLY A 409 -1.44 12.18 8.38
C GLY A 409 -0.72 11.66 7.14
N GLY A 410 -0.33 12.52 6.19
CA GLY A 410 0.33 12.12 4.95
C GLY A 410 -0.61 12.11 3.75
N GLY A 411 -0.42 11.17 2.84
CA GLY A 411 -1.16 11.03 1.60
C GLY A 411 -0.26 10.69 0.41
N SER A 412 -0.58 11.23 -0.76
CA SER A 412 0.19 11.00 -1.98
C SER A 412 1.56 11.66 -1.93
N LEU A 413 2.61 10.89 -2.26
CA LEU A 413 3.96 11.40 -2.42
C LEU A 413 4.02 12.47 -3.52
N ALA A 414 3.41 12.21 -4.69
CA ALA A 414 3.39 13.17 -5.80
C ALA A 414 2.67 14.49 -5.45
N ALA A 415 1.64 14.44 -4.57
CA ALA A 415 0.99 15.64 -4.08
C ALA A 415 1.91 16.42 -3.13
N MET A 416 2.64 15.73 -2.25
CA MET A 416 3.61 16.34 -1.35
C MET A 416 4.76 17.01 -2.14
N GLU A 417 5.29 16.33 -3.15
CA GLU A 417 6.34 16.85 -4.02
C GLU A 417 5.89 18.13 -4.74
N ARG A 418 4.66 18.12 -5.30
CA ARG A 418 4.09 19.33 -5.94
C ARG A 418 3.92 20.49 -4.95
N VAL A 419 3.50 20.21 -3.71
CA VAL A 419 3.40 21.24 -2.66
C VAL A 419 4.79 21.77 -2.29
N ALA A 420 5.83 20.93 -2.23
CA ALA A 420 7.19 21.36 -1.93
C ALA A 420 7.74 22.33 -2.98
N GLY A 421 7.36 22.17 -4.27
CA GLY A 421 7.75 23.08 -5.34
C GLY A 421 7.27 24.52 -5.16
N PHE A 422 6.14 24.76 -4.45
CA PHE A 422 5.73 26.13 -4.12
C PHE A 422 6.74 26.89 -3.25
N LEU A 423 7.64 26.19 -2.58
CA LEU A 423 8.56 26.76 -1.62
C LEU A 423 9.93 27.08 -2.22
N THR A 424 10.28 26.54 -3.41
CA THR A 424 11.61 26.70 -4.02
C THR A 424 11.62 26.30 -5.49
N ASP A 425 12.41 27.02 -6.30
CA ASP A 425 12.73 26.67 -7.68
C ASP A 425 13.94 25.71 -7.77
N GLU A 426 14.59 25.39 -6.65
CA GLU A 426 15.72 24.48 -6.66
C GLU A 426 15.25 23.03 -6.85
N LYS A 427 16.10 22.18 -7.46
CA LYS A 427 15.85 20.75 -7.53
C LYS A 427 15.75 20.15 -6.15
N ILE A 428 14.62 19.49 -5.88
CA ILE A 428 14.32 18.87 -4.59
C ILE A 428 14.71 17.39 -4.64
N PRO A 429 15.66 16.92 -3.79
CA PRO A 429 16.02 15.51 -3.73
C PRO A 429 14.96 14.68 -3.02
N CYS A 430 14.73 13.47 -3.53
CA CYS A 430 13.88 12.46 -2.93
C CYS A 430 14.63 11.13 -2.90
N ALA A 431 15.07 10.72 -1.72
CA ALA A 431 15.84 9.50 -1.57
C ALA A 431 14.99 8.35 -1.05
N SER A 432 15.23 7.16 -1.58
CA SER A 432 14.54 5.94 -1.19
C SER A 432 15.48 4.76 -1.03
N TYR A 433 15.03 3.77 -0.28
CA TYR A 433 15.66 2.47 -0.13
C TYR A 433 14.61 1.38 -0.17
N ASP A 434 14.71 0.46 -1.13
CA ASP A 434 13.94 -0.77 -1.14
C ASP A 434 14.71 -1.86 -0.38
N THR A 435 14.16 -2.29 0.74
CA THR A 435 14.82 -3.26 1.63
C THR A 435 14.86 -4.67 1.03
N LEU A 436 13.97 -5.00 0.10
CA LEU A 436 13.90 -6.31 -0.54
C LEU A 436 14.96 -6.48 -1.62
N ASP A 437 15.09 -5.48 -2.50
CA ASP A 437 16.06 -5.50 -3.59
C ASP A 437 17.43 -4.91 -3.21
N ASN A 438 17.62 -4.49 -1.94
CA ASN A 438 18.79 -3.72 -1.52
C ASN A 438 19.11 -2.60 -2.53
N GLU A 439 18.05 -1.86 -2.89
CA GLU A 439 18.08 -0.84 -3.91
C GLU A 439 18.03 0.54 -3.28
N TYR A 440 18.99 1.38 -3.63
CA TYR A 440 19.09 2.78 -3.19
C TYR A 440 18.88 3.70 -4.38
N THR A 441 18.01 4.70 -4.23
CA THR A 441 17.70 5.66 -5.27
C THR A 441 17.75 7.07 -4.70
N ILE A 442 18.24 8.04 -5.48
CA ILE A 442 17.99 9.45 -5.25
C ILE A 442 17.46 9.99 -6.56
N ASP A 443 16.22 10.39 -6.54
CA ASP A 443 15.60 11.17 -7.60
C ASP A 443 15.61 12.64 -7.19
N SER A 444 15.71 13.54 -8.16
CA SER A 444 15.43 14.95 -7.96
C SER A 444 14.25 15.37 -8.81
N TYR A 445 13.48 16.31 -8.32
CA TYR A 445 12.35 16.85 -9.05
C TYR A 445 12.29 18.37 -9.00
N VAL A 446 11.64 18.94 -10.00
CA VAL A 446 11.20 20.33 -10.08
C VAL A 446 9.71 20.35 -10.39
N VAL A 447 9.04 21.43 -10.03
CA VAL A 447 7.59 21.59 -10.21
C VAL A 447 7.34 22.85 -11.02
N ASP A 448 6.53 22.74 -12.05
CA ASP A 448 5.95 23.84 -12.81
C ASP A 448 4.77 24.38 -12.02
N ILE A 449 4.93 25.56 -11.42
CA ILE A 449 3.91 26.13 -10.52
C ILE A 449 2.87 26.94 -11.31
N ASP A 450 3.23 27.63 -12.39
CA ASP A 450 2.26 28.43 -13.15
C ASP A 450 1.57 27.64 -14.29
N GLY A 451 2.02 26.42 -14.58
CA GLY A 451 1.37 25.49 -15.49
C GLY A 451 1.64 25.78 -16.96
N ASP A 452 2.77 26.42 -17.29
CA ASP A 452 3.16 26.77 -18.66
C ASP A 452 4.10 25.78 -19.35
N ASP A 453 4.43 24.66 -18.67
CA ASP A 453 5.37 23.60 -19.08
C ASP A 453 6.86 24.06 -19.13
N ASP A 454 7.22 25.19 -18.54
CA ASP A 454 8.61 25.65 -18.35
C ASP A 454 9.07 25.33 -16.92
N TYR A 455 9.90 24.32 -16.75
CA TYR A 455 10.45 23.86 -15.46
C TYR A 455 11.80 24.55 -15.10
N GLU A 456 12.24 25.53 -15.88
CA GLU A 456 13.51 26.23 -15.68
C GLU A 456 13.30 27.70 -15.26
N ASP A 457 12.09 28.20 -15.26
CA ASP A 457 11.75 29.53 -14.81
C ASP A 457 11.63 29.64 -13.27
N HIS A 458 11.34 30.85 -12.77
CA HIS A 458 11.25 31.14 -11.34
C HIS A 458 9.81 31.51 -10.99
N ASP A 459 8.96 30.51 -10.81
CA ASP A 459 7.53 30.62 -10.56
C ASP A 459 7.13 30.24 -9.13
N SER A 460 8.09 29.77 -8.30
CA SER A 460 7.85 29.45 -6.90
C SER A 460 7.64 30.71 -6.03
N TYR A 461 7.23 30.49 -4.79
CA TYR A 461 7.01 31.55 -3.80
C TYR A 461 8.15 31.60 -2.77
N ASP A 462 9.41 31.45 -3.21
CA ASP A 462 10.62 31.45 -2.38
C ASP A 462 10.95 32.84 -1.76
N ASN A 463 10.25 33.87 -2.20
CA ASN A 463 10.34 35.23 -1.67
C ASN A 463 9.68 35.42 -0.29
N TYR A 464 8.92 34.43 0.21
CA TYR A 464 8.37 34.41 1.55
C TYR A 464 9.31 33.70 2.55
N ASP A 465 9.27 34.12 3.82
CA ASP A 465 9.88 33.38 4.92
C ASP A 465 8.97 32.19 5.28
N TRP A 466 9.31 30.98 4.84
CA TRP A 466 8.53 29.79 5.08
C TRP A 466 8.78 29.16 6.46
N TYR A 467 7.72 28.66 7.07
CA TYR A 467 7.72 27.90 8.31
C TYR A 467 6.83 26.67 8.19
N LEU A 468 7.20 25.60 8.89
CA LEU A 468 6.40 24.37 8.94
C LEU A 468 5.94 24.14 10.39
N LEU A 469 4.62 23.95 10.60
CA LEU A 469 4.08 23.58 11.91
C LEU A 469 3.84 22.08 11.96
N THR A 470 4.53 21.37 12.88
CA THR A 470 4.52 19.91 12.98
C THR A 470 4.17 19.41 14.37
N GLY A 471 3.72 18.15 14.44
CA GLY A 471 3.49 17.41 15.67
C GLY A 471 3.41 15.92 15.41
N ILE A 472 3.07 15.11 16.40
CA ILE A 472 2.98 13.64 16.26
C ILE A 472 2.02 13.21 15.13
N ASN A 473 1.03 14.02 14.79
CA ASN A 473 0.09 13.72 13.71
C ASN A 473 0.59 14.14 12.31
N THR A 474 1.76 14.77 12.22
CA THR A 474 2.50 14.98 10.96
C THR A 474 3.20 13.69 10.60
N PHE A 475 2.57 12.86 9.76
CA PHE A 475 2.96 11.47 9.55
C PHE A 475 3.12 11.14 8.06
N SER A 476 3.90 10.10 7.71
CA SER A 476 4.04 9.59 6.34
C SER A 476 4.56 10.67 5.38
N ALA A 477 3.87 10.98 4.27
CA ALA A 477 4.28 12.03 3.32
C ALA A 477 4.48 13.41 4.00
N ALA A 478 3.73 13.72 5.07
CA ALA A 478 3.94 14.95 5.83
C ALA A 478 5.22 14.91 6.69
N ASN A 479 5.62 13.73 7.15
CA ASN A 479 6.92 13.53 7.78
C ASN A 479 8.06 13.68 6.75
N LEU A 480 7.91 13.15 5.54
CA LEU A 480 8.87 13.36 4.45
C LEU A 480 8.97 14.84 4.07
N MET A 481 7.84 15.57 4.00
CA MET A 481 7.86 17.03 3.80
C MET A 481 8.69 17.72 4.88
N SER A 482 8.61 17.27 6.14
CA SER A 482 9.41 17.81 7.24
C SER A 482 10.91 17.53 7.05
N SER A 483 11.28 16.34 6.57
CA SER A 483 12.67 15.99 6.21
C SER A 483 13.17 16.86 5.08
N THR A 484 12.46 16.92 3.96
CA THR A 484 12.79 17.74 2.78
C THR A 484 12.96 19.21 3.15
N PHE A 485 12.04 19.76 3.94
CA PHE A 485 12.07 21.15 4.39
C PHE A 485 13.34 21.48 5.19
N LYS A 486 13.77 20.55 6.03
CA LYS A 486 14.98 20.68 6.85
C LYS A 486 16.25 20.49 6.00
N ASP A 487 16.28 19.49 5.14
CA ASP A 487 17.44 19.13 4.33
C ASP A 487 17.81 20.22 3.33
N MET A 488 16.80 20.85 2.74
CA MET A 488 16.97 21.97 1.81
C MET A 488 17.05 23.33 2.50
N ASN A 489 16.91 23.38 3.83
CA ASN A 489 16.89 24.62 4.61
C ASN A 489 15.87 25.65 4.07
N LEU A 490 14.66 25.17 3.73
CA LEU A 490 13.59 26.03 3.19
C LEU A 490 13.00 27.00 4.21
N GLY A 491 13.29 26.81 5.50
CA GLY A 491 12.84 27.65 6.59
C GLY A 491 13.03 26.99 7.96
N LYS A 492 12.12 27.24 8.90
CA LYS A 492 12.19 26.66 10.26
C LYS A 492 10.98 25.81 10.57
N ILE A 493 11.21 24.64 11.16
CA ILE A 493 10.16 23.75 11.68
C ILE A 493 9.82 24.19 13.11
N ILE A 494 8.54 24.42 13.35
CA ILE A 494 7.98 24.85 14.63
C ILE A 494 7.03 23.76 15.15
N GLY A 495 6.99 23.54 16.44
CA GLY A 495 6.02 22.63 17.04
C GLY A 495 6.65 21.52 17.83
N LYS A 496 6.27 20.29 17.52
CA LYS A 496 6.77 19.06 18.13
C LYS A 496 7.30 18.12 17.06
N LYS A 497 8.07 17.14 17.51
CA LYS A 497 8.57 16.07 16.67
C LYS A 497 7.44 15.48 15.83
N SER A 498 7.66 15.29 14.52
CA SER A 498 6.71 14.63 13.63
C SER A 498 6.52 13.16 13.98
N GLY A 499 5.45 12.55 13.50
CA GLY A 499 5.06 11.19 13.85
C GLY A 499 5.82 10.08 13.13
N GLY A 500 6.70 10.42 12.18
CA GLY A 500 7.46 9.42 11.44
C GLY A 500 6.69 8.81 10.27
N GLY A 501 6.94 7.51 10.01
CA GLY A 501 6.36 6.78 8.88
C GLY A 501 7.17 6.97 7.60
N THR A 502 8.13 6.08 7.37
CA THR A 502 9.04 6.13 6.21
C THR A 502 8.56 5.29 5.03
N CYS A 503 7.79 4.24 5.29
CA CYS A 503 7.39 3.27 4.26
C CYS A 503 6.26 3.79 3.38
N SER A 504 6.27 3.44 2.11
CA SER A 504 5.04 3.35 1.33
C SER A 504 4.18 2.20 1.84
N ILE A 505 2.91 2.17 1.43
CA ILE A 505 1.97 1.13 1.86
C ILE A 505 1.75 0.11 0.75
N LEU A 506 1.53 -1.15 1.16
CA LEU A 506 1.18 -2.25 0.27
C LEU A 506 -0.07 -2.94 0.81
N SER A 507 -1.16 -2.90 0.04
CA SER A 507 -2.38 -3.64 0.36
C SER A 507 -2.37 -4.99 -0.33
N LEU A 508 -2.68 -6.06 0.40
CA LEU A 508 -2.66 -7.43 -0.09
C LEU A 508 -3.74 -8.30 0.59
N VAL A 509 -3.90 -9.52 0.09
CA VAL A 509 -4.88 -10.49 0.60
C VAL A 509 -4.12 -11.75 1.03
N LEU A 510 -4.25 -12.14 2.30
CA LEU A 510 -3.66 -13.36 2.85
C LEU A 510 -4.36 -14.62 2.32
N ALA A 511 -3.77 -15.80 2.55
CA ALA A 511 -4.30 -17.07 2.06
C ALA A 511 -5.72 -17.38 2.58
N ASP A 512 -6.06 -16.94 3.79
CA ASP A 512 -7.40 -17.06 4.36
C ASP A 512 -8.40 -16.02 3.85
N GLY A 513 -7.98 -15.14 2.94
CA GLY A 513 -8.78 -14.08 2.37
C GLY A 513 -8.86 -12.81 3.24
N THR A 514 -8.09 -12.70 4.31
CA THR A 514 -7.98 -11.44 5.08
C THR A 514 -7.28 -10.38 4.25
N GLY A 515 -7.91 -9.21 4.07
CA GLY A 515 -7.30 -8.04 3.47
C GLY A 515 -6.48 -7.28 4.50
N ILE A 516 -5.22 -7.01 4.20
CA ILE A 516 -4.29 -6.30 5.08
C ILE A 516 -3.49 -5.28 4.27
N THR A 517 -3.21 -4.13 4.86
CA THR A 517 -2.23 -3.16 4.38
C THR A 517 -1.02 -3.19 5.31
N ILE A 518 0.18 -3.16 4.77
CA ILE A 518 1.44 -3.17 5.51
C ILE A 518 2.36 -2.00 5.11
N SER A 519 3.30 -1.66 5.98
CA SER A 519 4.49 -0.87 5.64
C SER A 519 5.32 -1.66 4.64
N SER A 520 5.42 -1.18 3.37
CA SER A 520 6.13 -1.91 2.31
C SER A 520 7.65 -1.78 2.42
N THR A 521 8.36 -2.55 1.60
CA THR A 521 9.83 -2.53 1.51
C THR A 521 10.39 -1.21 0.98
N TYR A 522 9.59 -0.43 0.25
CA TYR A 522 10.00 0.86 -0.30
C TYR A 522 9.89 1.95 0.76
N THR A 523 11.06 2.45 1.19
CA THR A 523 11.19 3.37 2.33
C THR A 523 11.84 4.68 1.91
N MET A 524 11.28 5.81 2.35
CA MET A 524 11.86 7.13 2.16
C MET A 524 13.01 7.38 3.13
N ARG A 525 14.05 8.07 2.69
CA ARG A 525 15.28 8.28 3.43
C ARG A 525 15.75 9.74 3.40
N HIS A 526 16.38 10.14 4.46
CA HIS A 526 17.29 11.29 4.47
C HIS A 526 18.69 10.85 4.01
N VAL A 527 19.42 11.68 3.26
CA VAL A 527 20.76 11.35 2.78
C VAL A 527 21.79 12.28 3.40
N GLU A 528 22.80 11.69 4.05
CA GLU A 528 24.00 12.39 4.47
C GLU A 528 25.18 11.99 3.57
N GLU A 529 25.88 12.97 2.98
CA GLU A 529 27.09 12.73 2.22
C GLU A 529 28.31 12.80 3.14
N LYS A 530 29.11 11.71 3.15
CA LYS A 530 30.34 11.62 3.92
C LYS A 530 31.49 12.37 3.26
N GLU A 531 32.54 12.69 4.03
CA GLU A 531 33.77 13.34 3.53
C GLU A 531 34.45 12.58 2.36
N ASN A 532 34.24 11.26 2.26
CA ASN A 532 34.81 10.43 1.19
C ASN A 532 33.89 10.32 -0.06
N GLY A 533 32.74 11.00 -0.06
CA GLY A 533 31.73 10.95 -1.12
C GLY A 533 30.73 9.80 -1.05
N ASP A 534 30.85 8.91 -0.04
CA ASP A 534 29.83 7.89 0.21
C ASP A 534 28.55 8.53 0.78
N LYS A 535 27.41 7.89 0.55
CA LYS A 535 26.11 8.35 1.00
C LYS A 535 25.54 7.41 2.08
N ASP A 536 25.06 7.99 3.17
CA ASP A 536 24.27 7.28 4.18
C ASP A 536 22.78 7.57 3.96
N PHE A 537 21.99 6.53 3.86
CA PHE A 537 20.53 6.59 3.74
C PHE A 537 19.89 6.35 5.10
N ILE A 538 19.50 7.42 5.76
CA ILE A 538 19.03 7.41 7.15
C ILE A 538 17.52 7.30 7.18
N SER A 539 16.98 6.38 8.01
CA SER A 539 15.55 6.22 8.22
C SER A 539 14.94 7.46 8.85
N ILE A 540 13.79 7.89 8.35
CA ILE A 540 12.98 8.96 8.92
C ILE A 540 11.76 8.41 9.69
N GLU A 541 11.75 7.09 9.97
CA GLU A 541 10.65 6.39 10.64
C GLU A 541 10.28 7.00 11.99
N HIS A 542 11.27 7.48 12.72
CA HIS A 542 11.03 8.02 14.06
C HIS A 542 10.73 9.53 14.11
N GLY A 543 10.47 10.13 12.94
CA GLY A 543 10.08 11.53 12.86
C GLY A 543 11.24 12.52 12.89
N ILE A 544 10.93 13.78 12.57
CA ILE A 544 11.85 14.90 12.42
C ILE A 544 11.68 15.86 13.60
N GLU A 545 12.77 16.20 14.26
CA GLU A 545 12.78 17.17 15.39
C GLU A 545 12.56 18.59 14.86
N PRO A 546 11.71 19.40 15.54
CA PRO A 546 11.53 20.80 15.17
C PRO A 546 12.77 21.64 15.53
N ASP A 547 12.94 22.77 14.84
CA ASP A 547 13.95 23.78 15.17
C ASP A 547 13.51 24.64 16.37
N ILE A 548 12.20 24.84 16.52
CA ILE A 548 11.60 25.68 17.55
C ILE A 548 10.54 24.84 18.27
N ASP A 549 10.78 24.56 19.56
CA ASP A 549 9.78 23.88 20.39
C ASP A 549 8.59 24.79 20.65
N PHE A 550 7.37 24.31 20.36
CA PHE A 550 6.12 25.03 20.57
C PHE A 550 5.09 24.10 21.21
N ALA A 551 4.34 24.61 22.16
CA ALA A 551 3.42 23.78 22.93
C ALA A 551 2.16 23.46 22.11
N TYR A 552 1.69 22.22 22.17
CA TYR A 552 0.48 21.76 21.45
C TYR A 552 -0.74 22.63 21.74
N GLU A 553 -0.89 23.11 22.98
CA GLU A 553 -2.01 23.94 23.43
C GLU A 553 -2.05 25.30 22.74
N SER A 554 -0.93 25.71 22.12
CA SER A 554 -0.79 27.00 21.44
C SER A 554 -0.81 26.92 19.91
N PHE A 555 -0.92 25.73 19.32
CA PHE A 555 -0.83 25.54 17.85
C PHE A 555 -1.80 26.39 17.06
N TYR A 556 -2.97 26.66 17.60
CA TYR A 556 -4.02 27.43 16.93
C TYR A 556 -4.19 28.87 17.49
N ASP A 557 -3.24 29.33 18.32
CA ASP A 557 -3.07 30.73 18.72
C ASP A 557 -2.11 31.43 17.76
N SER A 558 -2.66 32.09 16.73
CA SER A 558 -1.88 32.76 15.68
C SER A 558 -0.94 33.83 16.21
N ALA A 559 -1.35 34.59 17.27
CA ALA A 559 -0.50 35.59 17.86
C ALA A 559 0.66 34.98 18.67
N ALA A 560 0.44 33.88 19.38
CA ALA A 560 1.51 33.14 20.04
C ALA A 560 2.51 32.54 19.04
N LEU A 561 2.03 32.01 17.91
CA LEU A 561 2.86 31.49 16.84
C LEU A 561 3.73 32.59 16.21
N LEU A 562 3.16 33.75 15.88
CA LEU A 562 3.92 34.90 15.37
C LEU A 562 4.97 35.39 16.38
N ASN A 563 4.64 35.41 17.65
CA ASN A 563 5.59 35.84 18.70
C ASN A 563 6.80 34.90 18.80
N VAL A 564 6.61 33.58 18.71
CA VAL A 564 7.73 32.63 18.77
C VAL A 564 8.60 32.73 17.51
N ILE A 565 8.01 32.91 16.33
CA ILE A 565 8.71 33.16 15.07
C ILE A 565 9.61 34.41 15.18
N ASN A 566 9.04 35.54 15.59
CA ASN A 566 9.76 36.80 15.70
C ASN A 566 10.88 36.74 16.77
N SER A 567 10.71 35.99 17.82
CA SER A 567 11.72 35.82 18.87
C SER A 567 12.90 34.95 18.41
N SER A 568 12.67 33.98 17.54
CA SER A 568 13.71 33.08 17.00
C SER A 568 14.53 33.70 15.89
N SER A 569 14.02 34.72 15.20
CA SER A 569 14.72 35.44 14.13
C SER A 569 15.81 36.40 14.62
N ILE A 570 15.92 36.61 15.95
CA ILE A 570 16.84 37.54 16.59
C ILE A 570 18.09 36.83 17.14
N ALA A 571 18.15 35.51 17.15
CA ALA A 571 19.27 34.70 17.63
C ALA A 571 20.17 34.23 16.52
#